data_b29f543bd1fd073be5dd60df8c49b7d0
#
_entry.id   b29f543bd1fd073be5dd60df8c49b7d0
#
_cell.length_a   1.000
_cell.length_b   1.000
_cell.length_c   1.000
_cell.angle_alpha   90.00
_cell.angle_beta   90.00
_cell.angle_gamma   90.00
#
_symmetry.space_group_name_H-M   'P 1'
#
loop_
_entity.id
_entity.type
_entity.pdbx_description
1 polymer ?
#
loop_
_entity_poly.entity_id
_entity_poly.type
_entity_poly.pdbx_seq_one_letter_code
_entity_poly.pdbx_strand_id
1 'polypeptide(L)'
;GWNVADPTQVVEEFDILTNLPDGVAEPRTPYEGHQFSDYVLLGKDRKPLAVIEAKKTSRDAAIGREQAKQYCYNIQKQLGDELPFCFYSNGHETYFWDLENAPPRKVLGFPTRDDLERFAYIRRNRKPLTQEFINTAIAGRDYQIRAIRAVLEGIERKKRDFLLVMATGTGKTRTCIAMVDALMRAGHAEKVLFLVDRI
;
A
#
# COMPACT_ATOMS: atom_id res chain seq x y z
N GLY A 1 -3.77 12.48 14.85
CA GLY A 1 -4.49 12.41 13.56
C GLY A 1 -4.04 13.55 12.64
N TRP A 2 -4.61 13.59 11.46
CA TRP A 2 -4.36 14.66 10.49
C TRP A 2 -5.10 15.94 10.88
N ASN A 3 -4.44 17.08 10.75
CA ASN A 3 -5.09 18.38 10.91
C ASN A 3 -5.44 18.93 9.51
N VAL A 4 -6.72 18.87 9.16
CA VAL A 4 -7.21 19.30 7.84
C VAL A 4 -7.05 20.81 7.63
N ALA A 5 -7.08 21.58 8.71
CA ALA A 5 -6.87 23.03 8.63
C ALA A 5 -5.39 23.44 8.46
N ASP A 6 -4.46 22.49 8.53
CA ASP A 6 -3.02 22.75 8.37
C ASP A 6 -2.57 22.37 6.94
N PRO A 7 -2.32 23.36 6.06
CA PRO A 7 -1.91 23.10 4.67
C PRO A 7 -0.52 22.45 4.56
N THR A 8 0.23 22.33 5.64
CA THR A 8 1.49 21.57 5.67
C THR A 8 1.26 20.08 5.91
N GLN A 9 0.03 19.67 6.20
CA GLN A 9 -0.36 18.29 6.43
C GLN A 9 -1.38 17.81 5.40
N VAL A 10 -2.37 18.64 5.07
CA VAL A 10 -3.46 18.28 4.17
C VAL A 10 -3.67 19.41 3.17
N VAL A 11 -3.69 19.08 1.90
CA VAL A 11 -4.06 19.99 0.81
C VAL A 11 -5.37 19.53 0.22
N GLU A 12 -6.37 20.40 0.24
CA GLU A 12 -7.65 20.22 -0.44
C GLU A 12 -7.53 20.66 -1.89
N GLU A 13 -8.25 20.01 -2.79
CA GLU A 13 -8.28 20.34 -4.22
C GLU A 13 -6.87 20.50 -4.81
N PHE A 14 -6.01 19.50 -4.54
CA PHE A 14 -4.62 19.54 -5.03
C PHE A 14 -4.60 19.53 -6.55
N ASP A 15 -3.94 20.53 -7.13
CA ASP A 15 -3.84 20.71 -8.58
C ASP A 15 -2.84 19.73 -9.20
N ILE A 16 -3.36 18.86 -10.05
CA ILE A 16 -2.62 17.82 -10.76
C ILE A 16 -2.56 18.21 -12.23
N LEU A 17 -1.36 18.48 -12.71
CA LEU A 17 -1.14 18.76 -14.12
C LEU A 17 -1.22 17.48 -14.93
N THR A 18 -2.03 17.49 -15.98
CA THR A 18 -2.15 16.41 -16.95
C THR A 18 -1.70 16.88 -18.32
N ASN A 19 -1.32 15.97 -19.19
CA ASN A 19 -1.05 16.34 -20.57
C ASN A 19 -2.32 16.88 -21.22
N LEU A 20 -2.18 17.95 -22.01
CA LEU A 20 -3.26 18.40 -22.89
C LEU A 20 -3.63 17.25 -23.86
N PRO A 21 -4.90 17.19 -24.31
CA PRO A 21 -5.29 16.24 -25.34
C PRO A 21 -4.42 16.34 -26.61
N ASP A 22 -4.20 15.23 -27.30
CA ASP A 22 -3.40 15.21 -28.51
C ASP A 22 -3.88 16.24 -29.53
N GLY A 23 -2.95 17.07 -30.02
CA GLY A 23 -3.23 18.13 -30.99
C GLY A 23 -3.63 19.49 -30.38
N VAL A 24 -3.65 19.64 -29.07
CA VAL A 24 -3.86 20.92 -28.37
C VAL A 24 -2.52 21.48 -27.92
N ALA A 25 -2.05 22.56 -28.54
CA ALA A 25 -0.77 23.19 -28.18
C ALA A 25 -0.88 24.12 -26.96
N GLU A 26 -2.08 24.71 -26.73
CA GLU A 26 -2.36 25.62 -25.62
C GLU A 26 -3.71 25.30 -25.00
N PRO A 27 -3.87 25.44 -23.67
CA PRO A 27 -5.16 25.20 -22.99
C PRO A 27 -6.22 26.19 -23.50
N ARG A 28 -7.41 25.67 -23.81
CA ARG A 28 -8.57 26.46 -24.23
C ARG A 28 -9.24 27.19 -23.07
N THR A 29 -9.05 26.66 -21.86
CA THR A 29 -9.52 27.27 -20.61
C THR A 29 -8.44 27.19 -19.55
N PRO A 30 -8.45 28.02 -18.48
CA PRO A 30 -7.49 27.95 -17.39
C PRO A 30 -7.44 26.58 -16.67
N TYR A 31 -8.43 25.73 -16.85
CA TYR A 31 -8.57 24.43 -16.20
C TYR A 31 -8.28 23.24 -17.14
N GLU A 32 -8.06 23.49 -18.43
CA GLU A 32 -7.74 22.44 -19.38
C GLU A 32 -6.32 21.90 -19.09
N GLY A 33 -6.19 20.59 -18.94
CA GLY A 33 -4.94 19.97 -18.49
C GLY A 33 -4.76 19.94 -16.97
N HIS A 34 -5.75 20.36 -16.21
CA HIS A 34 -5.76 20.31 -14.74
C HIS A 34 -6.77 19.28 -14.24
N GLN A 35 -6.39 18.55 -13.21
CA GLN A 35 -7.27 17.68 -12.42
C GLN A 35 -7.09 18.02 -10.96
N PHE A 36 -8.13 17.87 -10.17
CA PHE A 36 -8.07 18.15 -8.74
C PHE A 36 -8.43 16.90 -7.98
N SER A 37 -7.54 16.49 -7.07
CA SER A 37 -7.88 15.44 -6.10
C SER A 37 -8.58 16.07 -4.91
N ASP A 38 -9.49 15.33 -4.26
CA ASP A 38 -10.21 15.88 -3.11
C ASP A 38 -9.23 16.26 -1.98
N TYR A 39 -8.31 15.35 -1.63
CA TYR A 39 -7.28 15.62 -0.62
C TYR A 39 -5.94 14.97 -0.96
N VAL A 40 -4.85 15.67 -0.64
CA VAL A 40 -3.50 15.11 -0.60
C VAL A 40 -2.93 15.25 0.80
N LEU A 41 -2.46 14.14 1.36
CA LEU A 41 -1.76 14.10 2.64
C LEU A 41 -0.27 14.27 2.41
N LEU A 42 0.35 15.20 3.15
CA LEU A 42 1.77 15.52 3.00
C LEU A 42 2.62 14.89 4.11
N GLY A 43 3.77 14.39 3.74
CA GLY A 43 4.84 13.96 4.65
C GLY A 43 5.48 15.14 5.40
N LYS A 44 6.35 14.86 6.37
CA LYS A 44 7.12 15.89 7.12
C LYS A 44 8.03 16.70 6.20
N ASP A 45 8.42 16.14 5.08
CA ASP A 45 9.17 16.77 3.99
C ASP A 45 8.28 17.60 3.03
N ARG A 46 6.97 17.67 3.32
CA ARG A 46 5.94 18.34 2.51
C ARG A 46 5.70 17.73 1.13
N LYS A 47 6.17 16.49 0.90
CA LYS A 47 5.88 15.76 -0.32
C LYS A 47 4.57 14.98 -0.21
N PRO A 48 3.86 14.75 -1.32
CA PRO A 48 2.66 13.92 -1.34
C PRO A 48 2.93 12.52 -0.83
N LEU A 49 2.30 12.17 0.28
CA LEU A 49 2.43 10.86 0.92
C LEU A 49 1.25 9.96 0.60
N ALA A 50 0.05 10.56 0.49
CA ALA A 50 -1.15 9.85 0.08
C ALA A 50 -2.14 10.76 -0.64
N VAL A 51 -2.95 10.17 -1.53
CA VAL A 51 -4.08 10.80 -2.21
C VAL A 51 -5.36 10.19 -1.68
N ILE A 52 -6.36 11.01 -1.44
CA ILE A 52 -7.69 10.57 -1.00
C ILE A 52 -8.72 11.07 -2.02
N GLU A 53 -9.50 10.16 -2.55
CA GLU A 53 -10.69 10.45 -3.34
C GLU A 53 -11.94 10.14 -2.53
N ALA A 54 -12.78 11.15 -2.31
CA ALA A 54 -14.01 11.05 -1.53
C ALA A 54 -15.23 11.08 -2.45
N LYS A 55 -16.09 10.09 -2.34
CA LYS A 55 -17.37 10.07 -3.06
C LYS A 55 -18.51 10.31 -2.09
N LYS A 56 -19.65 10.78 -2.62
CA LYS A 56 -20.88 10.95 -1.82
C LYS A 56 -21.28 9.61 -1.20
N THR A 57 -21.77 9.64 0.03
CA THR A 57 -22.17 8.47 0.84
C THR A 57 -23.20 7.56 0.16
N SER A 58 -23.99 8.09 -0.78
CA SER A 58 -24.95 7.33 -1.58
C SER A 58 -24.34 6.52 -2.72
N ARG A 59 -23.01 6.61 -2.93
CA ARG A 59 -22.29 5.90 -4.01
C ARG A 59 -21.37 4.84 -3.44
N ASP A 60 -21.10 3.80 -4.24
CA ASP A 60 -20.10 2.81 -3.95
C ASP A 60 -18.68 3.48 -3.93
N ALA A 61 -17.92 3.22 -2.89
CA ALA A 61 -16.54 3.71 -2.78
C ALA A 61 -15.66 3.26 -3.95
N ALA A 62 -15.93 2.08 -4.52
CA ALA A 62 -15.19 1.54 -5.66
C ALA A 62 -15.26 2.43 -6.92
N ILE A 63 -16.26 3.30 -7.06
CA ILE A 63 -16.37 4.25 -8.19
C ILE A 63 -15.19 5.23 -8.20
N GLY A 64 -14.68 5.65 -7.02
CA GLY A 64 -13.52 6.53 -6.90
C GLY A 64 -12.16 5.86 -7.13
N ARG A 65 -12.12 4.53 -7.19
CA ARG A 65 -10.87 3.75 -7.20
C ARG A 65 -9.94 4.08 -8.36
N GLU A 66 -10.44 4.03 -9.58
CA GLU A 66 -9.61 4.28 -10.77
C GLU A 66 -9.20 5.75 -10.87
N GLN A 67 -10.05 6.68 -10.42
CA GLN A 67 -9.74 8.10 -10.35
C GLN A 67 -8.63 8.38 -9.33
N ALA A 68 -8.73 7.85 -8.11
CA ALA A 68 -7.70 7.97 -7.08
C ALA A 68 -6.35 7.39 -7.54
N LYS A 69 -6.38 6.24 -8.19
CA LYS A 69 -5.21 5.60 -8.79
C LYS A 69 -4.55 6.50 -9.84
N GLN A 70 -5.34 7.06 -10.75
CA GLN A 70 -4.84 7.95 -11.79
C GLN A 70 -4.19 9.20 -11.21
N TYR A 71 -4.77 9.78 -10.18
CA TYR A 71 -4.20 10.92 -9.47
C TYR A 71 -2.82 10.60 -8.85
N CYS A 72 -2.67 9.44 -8.23
CA CYS A 72 -1.38 9.01 -7.70
C CYS A 72 -0.28 8.97 -8.78
N TYR A 73 -0.57 8.38 -9.95
CA TYR A 73 0.39 8.33 -11.05
C TYR A 73 0.68 9.69 -11.66
N ASN A 74 -0.33 10.56 -11.79
CA ASN A 74 -0.15 11.90 -12.33
C ASN A 74 0.70 12.77 -11.38
N ILE A 75 0.46 12.70 -10.05
CA ILE A 75 1.27 13.37 -9.04
C ILE A 75 2.72 12.86 -9.08
N GLN A 76 2.92 11.54 -9.15
CA GLN A 76 4.27 10.98 -9.31
C GLN A 76 4.97 11.54 -10.54
N LYS A 77 4.28 11.58 -11.67
CA LYS A 77 4.83 12.10 -12.94
C LYS A 77 5.14 13.59 -12.85
N GLN A 78 4.28 14.38 -12.20
CA GLN A 78 4.41 15.82 -12.05
C GLN A 78 5.59 16.21 -11.17
N LEU A 79 5.78 15.52 -10.05
CA LEU A 79 6.77 15.87 -9.04
C LEU A 79 8.07 15.09 -9.16
N GLY A 80 8.09 13.97 -9.88
CA GLY A 80 9.25 13.08 -10.00
C GLY A 80 9.58 12.33 -8.70
N ASP A 81 8.65 12.31 -7.75
CA ASP A 81 8.79 11.70 -6.42
C ASP A 81 8.25 10.25 -6.40
N GLU A 82 8.18 9.70 -5.20
CA GLU A 82 7.60 8.36 -4.98
C GLU A 82 6.10 8.35 -5.28
N LEU A 83 5.59 7.20 -5.67
CA LEU A 83 4.17 7.00 -5.88
C LEU A 83 3.41 7.14 -4.54
N PRO A 84 2.48 8.10 -4.40
CA PRO A 84 1.72 8.25 -3.17
C PRO A 84 0.86 7.01 -2.87
N PHE A 85 0.55 6.78 -1.59
CA PHE A 85 -0.49 5.83 -1.23
C PHE A 85 -1.85 6.31 -1.72
N CYS A 86 -2.71 5.36 -2.04
CA CYS A 86 -4.01 5.66 -2.60
C CYS A 86 -5.11 5.32 -1.59
N PHE A 87 -6.01 6.27 -1.33
CA PHE A 87 -7.23 6.05 -0.58
C PHE A 87 -8.44 6.44 -1.42
N TYR A 88 -9.50 5.69 -1.26
CA TYR A 88 -10.81 6.06 -1.77
C TYR A 88 -11.89 5.71 -0.75
N SER A 89 -12.87 6.60 -0.60
CA SER A 89 -13.88 6.50 0.45
C SER A 89 -15.22 7.06 0.00
N ASN A 90 -16.30 6.59 0.63
CA ASN A 90 -17.61 7.21 0.57
C ASN A 90 -18.11 7.69 1.94
N GLY A 91 -17.20 7.81 2.91
CA GLY A 91 -17.51 8.19 4.29
C GLY A 91 -17.95 7.02 5.18
N HIS A 92 -18.51 5.94 4.65
CA HIS A 92 -18.85 4.71 5.39
C HIS A 92 -17.78 3.64 5.23
N GLU A 93 -17.21 3.54 4.07
CA GLU A 93 -16.16 2.59 3.73
C GLU A 93 -14.93 3.34 3.24
N THR A 94 -13.78 2.96 3.77
CA THR A 94 -12.49 3.49 3.36
C THR A 94 -11.60 2.35 2.92
N TYR A 95 -10.96 2.53 1.79
CA TYR A 95 -10.03 1.58 1.21
C TYR A 95 -8.64 2.20 1.13
N PHE A 96 -7.64 1.42 1.50
CA PHE A 96 -6.22 1.73 1.37
C PHE A 96 -5.61 0.88 0.26
N TRP A 97 -4.81 1.50 -0.58
CA TRP A 97 -4.12 0.82 -1.67
C TRP A 97 -2.66 1.26 -1.78
N ASP A 98 -1.75 0.35 -1.55
CA ASP A 98 -0.35 0.47 -1.95
C ASP A 98 -0.23 -0.04 -3.38
N LEU A 99 -0.30 0.87 -4.34
CA LEU A 99 -0.35 0.57 -5.79
C LEU A 99 0.83 -0.28 -6.27
N GLU A 100 1.99 -0.17 -5.61
CA GLU A 100 3.18 -0.92 -5.98
C GLU A 100 3.18 -2.35 -5.45
N ASN A 101 2.62 -2.57 -4.25
CA ASN A 101 2.92 -3.79 -3.50
C ASN A 101 1.72 -4.66 -3.15
N ALA A 102 0.51 -4.11 -3.13
CA ALA A 102 -0.66 -4.86 -2.68
C ALA A 102 -1.95 -4.40 -3.35
N PRO A 103 -2.94 -5.29 -3.54
CA PRO A 103 -4.28 -4.90 -3.94
C PRO A 103 -4.95 -4.03 -2.87
N PRO A 104 -6.01 -3.28 -3.23
CA PRO A 104 -6.72 -2.46 -2.27
C PRO A 104 -7.36 -3.31 -1.17
N ARG A 105 -7.41 -2.76 0.04
CA ARG A 105 -8.07 -3.39 1.18
C ARG A 105 -8.92 -2.40 1.95
N LYS A 106 -10.03 -2.85 2.51
CA LYS A 106 -10.86 -2.06 3.42
C LYS A 106 -10.09 -1.80 4.72
N VAL A 107 -10.18 -0.58 5.22
CA VAL A 107 -9.58 -0.14 6.48
C VAL A 107 -10.61 0.58 7.34
N LEU A 108 -10.38 0.60 8.65
CA LEU A 108 -11.31 1.23 9.60
C LEU A 108 -11.15 2.76 9.67
N GLY A 109 -10.05 3.29 9.14
CA GLY A 109 -9.76 4.72 9.14
C GLY A 109 -8.42 5.01 8.47
N PHE A 110 -8.06 6.29 8.44
CA PHE A 110 -6.80 6.74 7.87
C PHE A 110 -5.66 6.52 8.86
N PRO A 111 -4.52 5.94 8.41
CA PRO A 111 -3.30 5.88 9.21
C PRO A 111 -2.84 7.28 9.63
N THR A 112 -2.07 7.36 10.71
CA THR A 112 -1.43 8.62 11.10
C THR A 112 -0.34 9.01 10.10
N ARG A 113 0.14 10.27 10.18
CA ARG A 113 1.28 10.73 9.37
C ARG A 113 2.51 9.86 9.58
N ASP A 114 2.83 9.58 10.85
CA ASP A 114 3.98 8.74 11.22
C ASP A 114 3.83 7.30 10.69
N ASP A 115 2.60 6.74 10.70
CA ASP A 115 2.36 5.41 10.13
C ASP A 115 2.54 5.39 8.61
N LEU A 116 2.04 6.40 7.88
CA LEU A 116 2.23 6.47 6.43
C LEU A 116 3.70 6.69 6.06
N GLU A 117 4.42 7.54 6.78
CA GLU A 117 5.87 7.72 6.59
C GLU A 117 6.63 6.41 6.84
N ARG A 118 6.24 5.68 7.89
CA ARG A 118 6.80 4.35 8.16
C ARG A 118 6.49 3.37 7.04
N PHE A 119 5.27 3.37 6.48
CA PHE A 119 4.94 2.51 5.33
C PHE A 119 5.77 2.87 4.10
N ALA A 120 5.99 4.15 3.83
CA ALA A 120 6.86 4.61 2.76
C ALA A 120 8.32 4.19 3.00
N TYR A 121 8.82 4.32 4.22
CA TYR A 121 10.15 3.84 4.59
C TYR A 121 10.31 2.32 4.37
N ILE A 122 9.35 1.51 4.85
CA ILE A 122 9.34 0.06 4.63
C ILE A 122 9.33 -0.23 3.13
N ARG A 123 8.49 0.45 2.35
CA ARG A 123 8.39 0.27 0.90
C ARG A 123 9.73 0.49 0.20
N ARG A 124 10.47 1.54 0.58
CA ARG A 124 11.79 1.87 0.02
C ARG A 124 12.89 0.88 0.38
N ASN A 125 12.81 0.30 1.58
CA ASN A 125 13.91 -0.49 2.17
C ASN A 125 13.68 -2.00 2.11
N ARG A 126 12.59 -2.48 1.49
CA ARG A 126 12.36 -3.93 1.33
C ARG A 126 13.39 -4.57 0.42
N LYS A 127 13.74 -5.80 0.79
CA LYS A 127 14.55 -6.69 -0.05
C LYS A 127 13.64 -7.66 -0.81
N PRO A 128 14.02 -8.12 -2.01
CA PRO A 128 13.29 -9.15 -2.73
C PRO A 128 13.16 -10.44 -1.91
N LEU A 129 11.93 -10.90 -1.71
CA LEU A 129 11.64 -12.12 -0.92
C LEU A 129 12.08 -13.40 -1.63
N THR A 130 12.11 -13.41 -2.96
CA THR A 130 12.52 -14.57 -3.74
C THR A 130 13.97 -14.97 -3.51
N GLN A 131 14.81 -14.01 -3.14
CA GLN A 131 16.23 -14.23 -2.84
C GLN A 131 16.52 -14.34 -1.34
N GLU A 132 15.48 -14.16 -0.50
CA GLU A 132 15.68 -14.15 0.95
C GLU A 132 16.03 -15.55 1.47
N PHE A 133 16.97 -15.58 2.39
CA PHE A 133 17.40 -16.81 3.05
C PHE A 133 16.30 -17.37 3.96
N ILE A 134 16.09 -18.68 3.90
CA ILE A 134 15.22 -19.38 4.84
C ILE A 134 16.09 -20.03 5.92
N ASN A 135 15.86 -19.64 7.17
CA ASN A 135 16.60 -20.16 8.29
C ASN A 135 16.27 -21.65 8.55
N THR A 136 17.13 -22.54 8.07
CA THR A 136 16.96 -23.98 8.17
C THR A 136 17.11 -24.50 9.61
N ALA A 137 17.71 -23.75 10.52
CA ALA A 137 17.72 -24.08 11.95
C ALA A 137 16.32 -24.00 12.57
N ILE A 138 15.46 -23.11 12.03
CA ILE A 138 14.06 -22.98 12.45
C ILE A 138 13.19 -24.00 11.72
N ALA A 139 13.25 -24.08 10.39
CA ALA A 139 12.45 -24.97 9.54
C ALA A 139 13.32 -25.54 8.40
N GLY A 140 13.90 -26.74 8.63
CA GLY A 140 14.89 -27.31 7.73
C GLY A 140 14.40 -28.50 6.88
N ARG A 141 13.12 -28.88 6.96
CA ARG A 141 12.60 -29.99 6.15
C ARG A 141 12.20 -29.49 4.77
N ASP A 142 12.46 -30.23 3.71
CA ASP A 142 12.22 -29.81 2.32
C ASP A 142 10.81 -29.30 2.06
N TYR A 143 9.79 -29.97 2.60
CA TYR A 143 8.41 -29.52 2.41
C TYR A 143 8.10 -28.20 3.13
N GLN A 144 8.76 -27.91 4.27
CA GLN A 144 8.65 -26.65 4.97
C GLN A 144 9.29 -25.52 4.15
N ILE A 145 10.50 -25.76 3.63
CA ILE A 145 11.22 -24.81 2.78
C ILE A 145 10.40 -24.50 1.52
N ARG A 146 9.85 -25.52 0.84
CA ARG A 146 8.99 -25.33 -0.34
C ARG A 146 7.73 -24.52 0.00
N ALA A 147 7.08 -24.82 1.13
CA ALA A 147 5.89 -24.09 1.56
C ALA A 147 6.20 -22.59 1.84
N ILE A 148 7.30 -22.31 2.53
CA ILE A 148 7.77 -20.95 2.79
C ILE A 148 8.08 -20.23 1.47
N ARG A 149 8.83 -20.84 0.56
CA ARG A 149 9.14 -20.27 -0.77
C ARG A 149 7.87 -19.91 -1.54
N ALA A 150 6.90 -20.80 -1.59
CA ALA A 150 5.64 -20.57 -2.29
C ALA A 150 4.87 -19.36 -1.73
N VAL A 151 4.90 -19.16 -0.41
CA VAL A 151 4.30 -17.96 0.22
C VAL A 151 5.10 -16.70 -0.12
N LEU A 152 6.42 -16.71 0.05
CA LEU A 152 7.27 -15.57 -0.24
C LEU A 152 7.14 -15.12 -1.70
N GLU A 153 7.15 -16.06 -2.66
CA GLU A 153 6.88 -15.79 -4.07
C GLU A 153 5.46 -15.26 -4.32
N GLY A 154 4.48 -15.77 -3.60
CA GLY A 154 3.11 -15.29 -3.69
C GLY A 154 2.97 -13.84 -3.23
N ILE A 155 3.67 -13.45 -2.16
CA ILE A 155 3.72 -12.06 -1.66
C ILE A 155 4.36 -11.14 -2.72
N GLU A 156 5.46 -11.55 -3.34
CA GLU A 156 6.08 -10.81 -4.45
C GLU A 156 5.10 -10.58 -5.62
N ARG A 157 4.22 -11.56 -5.88
CA ARG A 157 3.13 -11.45 -6.87
C ARG A 157 1.89 -10.71 -6.33
N LYS A 158 2.03 -9.98 -5.21
CA LYS A 158 0.96 -9.17 -4.58
C LYS A 158 -0.23 -9.98 -4.05
N LYS A 159 -0.07 -11.29 -3.81
CA LYS A 159 -1.07 -12.10 -3.11
C LYS A 159 -1.04 -11.77 -1.62
N ARG A 160 -2.21 -11.80 -0.96
CA ARG A 160 -2.36 -11.45 0.45
C ARG A 160 -2.76 -12.61 1.34
N ASP A 161 -3.45 -13.57 0.78
CA ASP A 161 -4.03 -14.68 1.52
C ASP A 161 -3.40 -15.99 1.08
N PHE A 162 -3.01 -16.80 2.06
CA PHE A 162 -2.33 -18.08 1.83
C PHE A 162 -2.92 -19.13 2.75
N LEU A 163 -3.15 -20.34 2.22
CA LEU A 163 -3.55 -21.50 2.98
C LEU A 163 -2.43 -22.55 2.94
N LEU A 164 -1.91 -22.89 4.11
CA LEU A 164 -0.93 -23.96 4.30
C LEU A 164 -1.60 -25.14 5.02
N VAL A 165 -1.80 -26.25 4.32
CA VAL A 165 -2.37 -27.47 4.90
C VAL A 165 -1.24 -28.38 5.32
N MET A 166 -1.09 -28.60 6.62
CA MET A 166 -0.02 -29.40 7.21
C MET A 166 -0.57 -30.32 8.31
N ALA A 167 -0.17 -31.58 8.31
CA ALA A 167 -0.58 -32.57 9.32
C ALA A 167 -0.04 -32.24 10.73
N THR A 168 -0.62 -32.81 11.76
CA THR A 168 -0.13 -32.67 13.13
C THR A 168 1.30 -33.24 13.25
N GLY A 169 2.18 -32.59 14.01
CA GLY A 169 3.56 -33.01 14.19
C GLY A 169 4.53 -32.66 13.05
N THR A 170 4.04 -32.08 11.94
CA THR A 170 4.90 -31.70 10.80
C THR A 170 5.63 -30.36 10.99
N GLY A 171 5.44 -29.68 12.13
CA GLY A 171 6.13 -28.44 12.45
C GLY A 171 5.48 -27.19 11.87
N LYS A 172 4.14 -27.11 11.87
CA LYS A 172 3.37 -25.92 11.44
C LYS A 172 3.92 -24.63 12.06
N THR A 173 4.07 -24.60 13.38
CA THR A 173 4.57 -23.43 14.11
C THR A 173 5.98 -23.03 13.67
N ARG A 174 6.89 -24.01 13.49
CA ARG A 174 8.25 -23.75 13.01
C ARG A 174 8.25 -23.19 11.59
N THR A 175 7.38 -23.68 10.71
CA THR A 175 7.21 -23.16 9.35
C THR A 175 6.74 -21.71 9.39
N CYS A 176 5.74 -21.38 10.21
CA CYS A 176 5.26 -20.01 10.38
C CYS A 176 6.35 -19.09 10.94
N ILE A 177 7.09 -19.52 11.97
CA ILE A 177 8.17 -18.71 12.56
C ILE A 177 9.29 -18.46 11.55
N ALA A 178 9.72 -19.45 10.78
CA ALA A 178 10.74 -19.27 9.75
C ALA A 178 10.29 -18.35 8.61
N MET A 179 9.01 -18.37 8.26
CA MET A 179 8.41 -17.44 7.30
C MET A 179 8.39 -15.99 7.85
N VAL A 180 7.99 -15.82 9.10
CA VAL A 180 7.99 -14.51 9.78
C VAL A 180 9.42 -13.97 9.87
N ASP A 181 10.40 -14.79 10.26
CA ASP A 181 11.81 -14.43 10.29
C ASP A 181 12.31 -13.90 8.94
N ALA A 182 11.97 -14.60 7.84
CA ALA A 182 12.33 -14.16 6.49
C ALA A 182 11.67 -12.80 6.11
N LEU A 183 10.36 -12.65 6.41
CA LEU A 183 9.62 -11.41 6.14
C LEU A 183 10.18 -10.21 6.92
N MET A 184 10.54 -10.40 8.18
CA MET A 184 11.10 -9.34 9.01
C MET A 184 12.51 -8.95 8.55
N ARG A 185 13.38 -9.91 8.24
CA ARG A 185 14.74 -9.65 7.73
C ARG A 185 14.74 -8.98 6.36
N ALA A 186 13.74 -9.28 5.53
CA ALA A 186 13.55 -8.62 4.24
C ALA A 186 12.87 -7.25 4.33
N GLY A 187 12.44 -6.82 5.53
CA GLY A 187 11.76 -5.56 5.73
C GLY A 187 10.32 -5.53 5.22
N HIS A 188 9.67 -6.68 5.04
CA HIS A 188 8.26 -6.77 4.61
C HIS A 188 7.28 -6.75 5.78
N ALA A 189 7.74 -7.04 6.99
CA ALA A 189 6.95 -6.98 8.22
C ALA A 189 7.78 -6.47 9.38
N GLU A 190 7.20 -5.62 10.22
CA GLU A 190 7.77 -5.17 11.50
C GLU A 190 7.02 -5.75 12.70
N LYS A 191 5.72 -5.97 12.51
CA LYS A 191 4.82 -6.52 13.53
C LYS A 191 4.02 -7.66 12.93
N VAL A 192 3.91 -8.74 13.66
CA VAL A 192 3.16 -9.94 13.25
C VAL A 192 2.18 -10.31 14.36
N LEU A 193 0.92 -10.50 13.99
CA LEU A 193 -0.09 -11.05 14.88
C LEU A 193 -0.20 -12.55 14.64
N PHE A 194 0.06 -13.34 15.66
CA PHE A 194 -0.06 -14.80 15.64
C PHE A 194 -1.28 -15.24 16.46
N LEU A 195 -2.29 -15.76 15.77
CA LEU A 195 -3.51 -16.26 16.41
C LEU A 195 -3.46 -17.78 16.50
N VAL A 196 -3.78 -18.33 17.68
CA VAL A 196 -3.74 -19.76 17.96
C VAL A 196 -5.07 -20.17 18.57
N ASP A 197 -5.66 -21.26 18.09
CA ASP A 197 -6.93 -21.79 18.62
C ASP A 197 -6.76 -22.48 19.99
N ARG A 198 -5.61 -23.18 20.19
CA ARG A 198 -5.27 -23.86 21.44
C ARG A 198 -3.78 -23.74 21.74
N ILE A 199 -3.47 -23.55 22.99
CA ILE A 199 -2.13 -23.63 23.59
C ILE A 199 -1.88 -25.04 24.08
#